data_cdd4820d66b74ca781e87bd7dac7ea12
#
_entry.id   cdd4820d66b74ca781e87bd7dac7ea12
#
_cell.length_a   1.000
_cell.length_b   1.000
_cell.length_c   1.000
_cell.angle_alpha   90.00
_cell.angle_beta   90.00
_cell.angle_gamma   90.00
#
_symmetry.space_group_name_H-M   'P 1'
#
loop_
_entity.id
_entity.type
_entity.pdbx_description
1 polymer ?
#
loop_
_entity_poly.entity_id
_entity_poly.type
_entity_poly.pdbx_seq_one_letter_code
_entity_poly.pdbx_strand_id
1 'polypeptide(L)'
;VNLGLPDEVEELVRSADRAIVAAGSVELTRRAELDPTVRTLVAAPIVGALGLDDLDVTADPDAAIAGAEVCRVAGSHAFPLPMAAMLAGRHLESGHDLALIGGGRPRIDHGDLGAWLAVDPSGGRFRAVPIAAPLASKLGPFVVDVALEPIPGPLAPVELALALDLVSFTILGYVERARALTVEHVTTRAQFGQTLSEFQSVRFQVADVSVLERGLRELARFTISRVLTVGDREVMADALALRVAALEAATEVFRVAHQLHGAIGFCDEHDLSILSRHVQPQLRLPLALEGTTQLLVDSITEAPFDSLFSAAAGA
;
A
#
# COMPACT_ATOMS: atom_id res chain seq x y z
N VAL A 1 -24.94 4.64 10.06
CA VAL A 1 -23.55 4.93 9.67
C VAL A 1 -23.53 5.01 8.17
N ASN A 2 -23.21 6.17 7.59
CA ASN A 2 -23.00 6.32 6.17
C ASN A 2 -21.64 5.69 5.85
N LEU A 3 -21.61 4.58 5.13
CA LEU A 3 -20.37 3.87 4.74
C LEU A 3 -19.83 4.35 3.37
N GLY A 4 -20.48 5.38 2.77
CA GLY A 4 -19.99 6.02 1.56
C GLY A 4 -18.81 6.95 1.84
N LEU A 5 -17.98 7.17 0.84
CA LEU A 5 -16.93 8.21 0.91
C LEU A 5 -17.63 9.60 0.85
N PRO A 6 -17.02 10.63 1.48
CA PRO A 6 -17.42 12.02 1.24
C PRO A 6 -17.36 12.36 -0.26
N ASP A 7 -18.27 13.19 -0.75
CA ASP A 7 -18.38 13.53 -2.18
C ASP A 7 -17.06 14.11 -2.75
N GLU A 8 -16.36 14.93 -1.96
CA GLU A 8 -15.07 15.52 -2.34
C GLU A 8 -13.97 14.45 -2.47
N VAL A 9 -13.94 13.47 -1.56
CA VAL A 9 -13.02 12.34 -1.62
C VAL A 9 -13.31 11.48 -2.85
N GLU A 10 -14.59 11.21 -3.15
CA GLU A 10 -14.96 10.47 -4.35
C GLU A 10 -14.52 11.17 -5.65
N GLU A 11 -14.64 12.51 -5.70
CA GLU A 11 -14.20 13.27 -6.88
C GLU A 11 -12.69 13.26 -7.03
N LEU A 12 -11.93 13.38 -5.93
CA LEU A 12 -10.47 13.27 -5.93
C LEU A 12 -10.04 11.88 -6.43
N VAL A 13 -10.64 10.81 -5.90
CA VAL A 13 -10.39 9.42 -6.29
C VAL A 13 -10.64 9.21 -7.79
N ARG A 14 -11.78 9.69 -8.30
CA ARG A 14 -12.11 9.62 -9.74
C ARG A 14 -11.12 10.41 -10.60
N SER A 15 -10.68 11.56 -10.11
CA SER A 15 -9.72 12.41 -10.82
C SER A 15 -8.33 11.77 -10.85
N ALA A 16 -7.88 11.18 -9.75
CA ALA A 16 -6.64 10.45 -9.67
C ALA A 16 -6.64 9.23 -10.60
N ASP A 17 -7.70 8.44 -10.59
CA ASP A 17 -7.85 7.28 -11.48
C ASP A 17 -7.79 7.70 -12.96
N ARG A 18 -8.58 8.72 -13.36
CA ARG A 18 -8.58 9.23 -14.73
C ARG A 18 -7.20 9.74 -15.16
N ALA A 19 -6.49 10.47 -14.30
CA ALA A 19 -5.18 11.03 -14.61
C ALA A 19 -4.13 9.92 -14.80
N ILE A 20 -4.12 8.91 -13.94
CA ILE A 20 -3.20 7.78 -14.04
C ILE A 20 -3.53 6.91 -15.27
N VAL A 21 -4.80 6.66 -15.55
CA VAL A 21 -5.23 5.94 -16.77
C VAL A 21 -4.81 6.70 -18.03
N ALA A 22 -5.01 8.02 -18.08
CA ALA A 22 -4.59 8.84 -19.20
C ALA A 22 -3.06 8.84 -19.44
N ALA A 23 -2.27 8.67 -18.39
CA ALA A 23 -0.82 8.54 -18.46
C ALA A 23 -0.33 7.14 -18.89
N GLY A 24 -1.24 6.14 -18.96
CA GLY A 24 -0.94 4.80 -19.42
C GLY A 24 -1.11 3.71 -18.36
N SER A 25 -1.59 4.03 -17.14
CA SER A 25 -1.80 3.02 -16.09
C SER A 25 -0.53 2.19 -15.85
N VAL A 26 -0.62 0.86 -15.81
CA VAL A 26 0.51 -0.07 -15.60
C VAL A 26 1.63 0.09 -16.66
N GLU A 27 1.30 0.53 -17.88
CA GLU A 27 2.30 0.80 -18.92
C GLU A 27 3.24 1.95 -18.54
N LEU A 28 2.77 2.94 -17.77
CA LEU A 28 3.63 3.99 -17.24
C LEU A 28 4.74 3.39 -16.37
N THR A 29 4.44 2.37 -15.59
CA THR A 29 5.40 1.68 -14.73
C THR A 29 6.39 0.84 -15.52
N ARG A 30 5.94 0.15 -16.58
CA ARG A 30 6.86 -0.53 -17.51
C ARG A 30 7.87 0.46 -18.11
N ARG A 31 7.40 1.63 -18.53
CA ARG A 31 8.27 2.69 -19.05
C ARG A 31 9.24 3.20 -17.98
N ALA A 32 8.80 3.35 -16.73
CA ALA A 32 9.65 3.78 -15.63
C ALA A 32 10.71 2.74 -15.23
N GLU A 33 10.45 1.43 -15.40
CA GLU A 33 11.45 0.38 -15.23
C GLU A 33 12.58 0.49 -16.29
N LEU A 34 12.25 0.91 -17.50
CA LEU A 34 13.21 1.07 -18.60
C LEU A 34 13.92 2.42 -18.56
N ASP A 35 13.20 3.47 -18.18
CA ASP A 35 13.70 4.84 -18.06
C ASP A 35 13.21 5.46 -16.75
N PRO A 36 14.06 5.50 -15.71
CA PRO A 36 13.72 6.08 -14.43
C PRO A 36 13.28 7.54 -14.46
N THR A 37 13.64 8.31 -15.52
CA THR A 37 13.22 9.72 -15.65
C THR A 37 11.71 9.87 -15.86
N VAL A 38 11.02 8.84 -16.32
CA VAL A 38 9.55 8.80 -16.45
C VAL A 38 8.86 9.10 -15.11
N ARG A 39 9.47 8.68 -13.99
CA ARG A 39 8.93 8.96 -12.64
C ARG A 39 8.87 10.46 -12.34
N THR A 40 9.91 11.20 -12.70
CA THR A 40 9.99 12.65 -12.44
C THR A 40 9.34 13.50 -13.54
N LEU A 41 9.43 13.08 -14.79
CA LEU A 41 8.95 13.87 -15.92
C LEU A 41 7.48 13.63 -16.28
N VAL A 42 6.93 12.45 -15.93
CA VAL A 42 5.54 12.10 -16.29
C VAL A 42 4.70 11.82 -15.04
N ALA A 43 5.18 10.99 -14.11
CA ALA A 43 4.38 10.62 -12.95
C ALA A 43 4.28 11.75 -11.90
N ALA A 44 5.38 12.42 -11.55
CA ALA A 44 5.36 13.48 -10.54
C ALA A 44 4.46 14.68 -10.92
N PRO A 45 4.39 15.16 -12.17
CA PRO A 45 3.45 16.21 -12.56
C PRO A 45 1.98 15.87 -12.34
N ILE A 46 1.59 14.59 -12.36
CA ILE A 46 0.22 14.15 -12.06
C ILE A 46 -0.13 14.44 -10.60
N VAL A 47 0.81 14.17 -9.68
CA VAL A 47 0.64 14.42 -8.25
C VAL A 47 0.39 15.90 -7.98
N GLY A 48 1.20 16.78 -8.57
CA GLY A 48 1.02 18.24 -8.48
C GLY A 48 -0.29 18.73 -9.10
N ALA A 49 -0.66 18.21 -10.28
CA ALA A 49 -1.91 18.58 -10.96
C ALA A 49 -3.17 18.16 -10.17
N LEU A 50 -3.07 17.14 -9.31
CA LEU A 50 -4.16 16.70 -8.42
C LEU A 50 -4.18 17.46 -7.08
N GLY A 51 -3.23 18.37 -6.84
CA GLY A 51 -3.12 19.09 -5.57
C GLY A 51 -2.68 18.22 -4.39
N LEU A 52 -2.13 17.03 -4.67
CA LEU A 52 -1.71 16.10 -3.61
C LEU A 52 -0.45 16.58 -2.88
N ASP A 53 0.26 17.56 -3.43
CA ASP A 53 1.39 18.21 -2.79
C ASP A 53 0.99 18.99 -1.52
N ASP A 54 -0.24 19.50 -1.49
CA ASP A 54 -0.78 20.30 -0.40
C ASP A 54 -1.73 19.48 0.51
N LEU A 55 -1.92 18.18 0.24
CA LEU A 55 -2.78 17.32 1.06
C LEU A 55 -2.07 16.92 2.36
N ASP A 56 -2.50 17.50 3.47
CA ASP A 56 -2.09 17.08 4.82
C ASP A 56 -3.03 15.99 5.35
N VAL A 57 -2.59 14.75 5.27
CA VAL A 57 -3.36 13.57 5.70
C VAL A 57 -3.57 13.50 7.22
N THR A 58 -2.95 14.39 8.00
CA THR A 58 -3.12 14.49 9.46
C THR A 58 -4.08 15.59 9.88
N ALA A 59 -4.55 16.44 8.94
CA ALA A 59 -5.38 17.60 9.24
C ALA A 59 -6.73 17.23 9.85
N ASP A 60 -7.40 16.22 9.27
CA ASP A 60 -8.70 15.73 9.71
C ASP A 60 -8.99 14.32 9.15
N PRO A 61 -10.05 13.63 9.63
CA PRO A 61 -10.38 12.28 9.15
C PRO A 61 -10.67 12.18 7.65
N ASP A 62 -11.27 13.19 7.03
CA ASP A 62 -11.58 13.17 5.60
C ASP A 62 -10.31 13.29 4.76
N ALA A 63 -9.33 14.09 5.20
CA ALA A 63 -8.01 14.18 4.59
C ALA A 63 -7.23 12.86 4.71
N ALA A 64 -7.30 12.18 5.85
CA ALA A 64 -6.71 10.84 6.03
C ALA A 64 -7.34 9.83 5.07
N ILE A 65 -8.67 9.81 4.96
CA ILE A 65 -9.41 8.93 4.04
C ILE A 65 -9.04 9.26 2.58
N ALA A 66 -8.97 10.55 2.22
CA ALA A 66 -8.60 10.99 0.88
C ALA A 66 -7.19 10.48 0.49
N GLY A 67 -6.21 10.66 1.36
CA GLY A 67 -4.85 10.17 1.14
C GLY A 67 -4.78 8.65 1.00
N ALA A 68 -5.50 7.93 1.85
CA ALA A 68 -5.57 6.47 1.82
C ALA A 68 -6.20 5.95 0.51
N GLU A 69 -7.32 6.53 0.08
CA GLU A 69 -7.98 6.14 -1.17
C GLU A 69 -7.14 6.50 -2.41
N VAL A 70 -6.40 7.61 -2.40
CA VAL A 70 -5.40 7.92 -3.45
C VAL A 70 -4.29 6.86 -3.49
N CYS A 71 -3.79 6.41 -2.34
CA CYS A 71 -2.81 5.32 -2.26
C CYS A 71 -3.39 4.01 -2.84
N ARG A 72 -4.66 3.71 -2.58
CA ARG A 72 -5.34 2.54 -3.16
C ARG A 72 -5.41 2.64 -4.69
N VAL A 73 -5.79 3.79 -5.23
CA VAL A 73 -5.79 4.02 -6.69
C VAL A 73 -4.38 3.86 -7.25
N ALA A 74 -3.37 4.47 -6.66
CA ALA A 74 -1.98 4.32 -7.08
C ALA A 74 -1.55 2.85 -7.10
N GLY A 75 -1.89 2.07 -6.08
CA GLY A 75 -1.62 0.63 -6.00
C GLY A 75 -2.32 -0.15 -7.11
N SER A 76 -3.57 0.18 -7.47
CA SER A 76 -4.33 -0.51 -8.52
C SER A 76 -3.73 -0.36 -9.92
N HIS A 77 -2.93 0.67 -10.12
CA HIS A 77 -2.19 0.95 -11.37
C HIS A 77 -0.69 0.64 -11.27
N ALA A 78 -0.21 0.14 -10.13
CA ALA A 78 1.22 0.05 -9.81
C ALA A 78 1.94 1.39 -10.09
N PHE A 79 1.34 2.51 -9.74
CA PHE A 79 1.86 3.85 -10.08
C PHE A 79 3.30 4.02 -9.62
N PRO A 80 4.24 4.48 -10.49
CA PRO A 80 5.67 4.39 -10.24
C PRO A 80 6.22 5.48 -9.32
N LEU A 81 5.44 5.89 -8.31
CA LEU A 81 5.85 6.79 -7.22
C LEU A 81 5.43 6.24 -5.87
N PRO A 82 6.17 6.53 -4.81
CA PRO A 82 5.89 6.04 -3.46
C PRO A 82 4.80 6.86 -2.77
N MET A 83 3.56 6.83 -3.28
CA MET A 83 2.47 7.71 -2.84
C MET A 83 2.24 7.69 -1.33
N ALA A 84 2.27 6.52 -0.71
CA ALA A 84 2.12 6.39 0.74
C ALA A 84 3.23 7.14 1.51
N ALA A 85 4.48 7.01 1.07
CA ALA A 85 5.62 7.69 1.66
C ALA A 85 5.56 9.21 1.46
N MET A 86 5.17 9.65 0.28
CA MET A 86 5.00 11.07 -0.06
C MET A 86 3.92 11.71 0.80
N LEU A 87 2.75 11.12 0.90
CA LEU A 87 1.63 11.66 1.68
C LEU A 87 1.91 11.59 3.21
N ALA A 88 2.55 10.53 3.70
CA ALA A 88 2.90 10.41 5.11
C ALA A 88 4.02 11.36 5.54
N GLY A 89 4.92 11.75 4.64
CA GLY A 89 6.09 12.56 4.97
C GLY A 89 5.90 14.07 4.81
N ARG A 90 4.99 14.51 3.97
CA ARG A 90 4.91 15.92 3.52
C ARG A 90 4.61 16.95 4.61
N HIS A 91 3.85 16.57 5.64
CA HIS A 91 3.54 17.44 6.79
C HIS A 91 4.67 17.48 7.83
N LEU A 92 5.66 16.59 7.71
CA LEU A 92 6.81 16.59 8.62
C LEU A 92 7.76 17.76 8.29
N GLU A 93 8.43 18.29 9.32
CA GLU A 93 9.24 19.53 9.27
C GLU A 93 10.26 19.62 8.13
N SER A 94 10.64 18.56 7.52
CA SER A 94 11.71 18.53 6.52
C SER A 94 11.26 18.48 5.08
N GLY A 95 9.95 18.31 4.81
CA GLY A 95 9.45 18.04 3.44
C GLY A 95 10.05 16.78 2.82
N HIS A 96 10.46 15.82 3.66
CA HIS A 96 10.98 14.53 3.23
C HIS A 96 9.85 13.52 3.09
N ASP A 97 9.99 12.58 2.15
CA ASP A 97 9.14 11.41 2.09
C ASP A 97 9.43 10.48 3.26
N LEU A 98 8.40 9.84 3.83
CA LEU A 98 8.53 8.98 4.99
C LEU A 98 8.64 7.52 4.60
N ALA A 99 9.74 6.88 4.94
CA ALA A 99 9.95 5.45 4.74
C ALA A 99 9.93 4.70 6.08
N LEU A 100 9.16 3.64 6.14
CA LEU A 100 9.21 2.70 7.25
C LEU A 100 10.34 1.71 7.03
N ILE A 101 11.21 1.52 8.04
CA ILE A 101 12.34 0.60 7.99
C ILE A 101 12.22 -0.48 9.06
N GLY A 102 12.67 -1.69 8.74
CA GLY A 102 12.73 -2.82 9.66
C GLY A 102 14.15 -3.15 10.11
N GLY A 103 14.29 -4.23 10.87
CA GLY A 103 15.59 -4.76 11.24
C GLY A 103 16.37 -5.30 10.03
N GLY A 104 17.70 -5.33 10.15
CA GLY A 104 18.61 -5.80 9.12
C GLY A 104 19.18 -4.68 8.26
N ARG A 105 19.51 -4.99 6.99
CA ARG A 105 20.06 -4.00 6.06
C ARG A 105 18.97 -2.99 5.64
N PRO A 106 19.14 -1.69 5.92
CA PRO A 106 18.14 -0.69 5.62
C PRO A 106 17.95 -0.54 4.11
N ARG A 107 16.68 -0.58 3.68
CA ARG A 107 16.26 -0.43 2.28
C ARG A 107 15.02 0.40 2.19
N ILE A 108 14.92 1.19 1.13
CA ILE A 108 13.77 2.03 0.82
C ILE A 108 13.33 1.76 -0.61
N ASP A 109 12.05 1.51 -0.82
CA ASP A 109 11.46 1.47 -2.15
C ASP A 109 11.37 2.89 -2.70
N HIS A 110 11.77 3.08 -3.96
CA HIS A 110 11.96 4.40 -4.58
C HIS A 110 12.99 5.29 -3.86
N GLY A 111 13.92 4.72 -3.10
CA GLY A 111 14.88 5.47 -2.29
C GLY A 111 15.85 6.34 -3.08
N ASP A 112 15.85 6.25 -4.41
CA ASP A 112 16.59 7.12 -5.34
C ASP A 112 15.85 8.43 -5.68
N LEU A 113 14.61 8.60 -5.20
CA LEU A 113 13.82 9.82 -5.37
C LEU A 113 13.89 10.68 -4.10
N GLY A 114 14.24 11.95 -4.25
CA GLY A 114 14.13 12.96 -3.19
C GLY A 114 14.96 12.70 -1.93
N ALA A 115 14.49 13.26 -0.83
CA ALA A 115 15.06 13.13 0.50
C ALA A 115 14.14 12.30 1.40
N TRP A 116 14.71 11.46 2.27
CA TRP A 116 13.95 10.47 3.02
C TRP A 116 14.13 10.60 4.53
N LEU A 117 13.03 10.65 5.23
CA LEU A 117 12.94 10.38 6.65
C LEU A 117 12.63 8.89 6.83
N ALA A 118 13.57 8.12 7.37
CA ALA A 118 13.34 6.74 7.73
C ALA A 118 12.89 6.63 9.19
N VAL A 119 11.92 5.75 9.45
CA VAL A 119 11.37 5.54 10.79
C VAL A 119 11.29 4.05 11.07
N ASP A 120 11.81 3.64 12.23
CA ASP A 120 11.71 2.25 12.70
C ASP A 120 10.39 2.00 13.46
N PRO A 121 10.03 0.74 13.74
CA PRO A 121 8.77 0.42 14.43
C PRO A 121 8.62 0.98 15.84
N SER A 122 9.72 1.43 16.47
CA SER A 122 9.69 2.10 17.79
C SER A 122 9.51 3.61 17.69
N GLY A 123 9.38 4.15 16.47
CA GLY A 123 9.30 5.58 16.21
C GLY A 123 10.67 6.28 16.11
N GLY A 124 11.78 5.55 16.18
CA GLY A 124 13.12 6.10 16.00
C GLY A 124 13.28 6.69 14.60
N ARG A 125 13.80 7.94 14.52
CA ARG A 125 13.90 8.73 13.28
C ARG A 125 15.32 8.76 12.75
N PHE A 126 15.46 8.68 11.45
CA PHE A 126 16.75 8.70 10.76
C PHE A 126 16.65 9.48 9.45
N ARG A 127 17.69 10.24 9.11
CA ARG A 127 17.89 10.65 7.73
C ARG A 127 18.41 9.45 6.95
N ALA A 128 17.75 9.10 5.86
CA ALA A 128 18.20 8.02 4.99
C ALA A 128 18.95 8.60 3.78
N VAL A 129 20.17 8.10 3.57
CA VAL A 129 21.04 8.51 2.47
C VAL A 129 21.28 7.31 1.56
N PRO A 130 20.90 7.38 0.27
CA PRO A 130 21.21 6.31 -0.68
C PRO A 130 22.72 6.03 -0.76
N ILE A 131 23.12 4.76 -0.64
CA ILE A 131 24.52 4.33 -0.73
C ILE A 131 24.85 3.52 -1.96
N ALA A 132 23.84 3.20 -2.76
CA ALA A 132 23.97 2.46 -4.01
C ALA A 132 22.86 2.91 -5.00
N ALA A 133 23.05 2.56 -6.27
CA ALA A 133 21.98 2.64 -7.26
C ALA A 133 20.85 1.62 -6.91
N PRO A 134 19.64 1.77 -7.48
CA PRO A 134 18.56 0.80 -7.32
C PRO A 134 19.03 -0.63 -7.59
N LEU A 135 18.49 -1.59 -6.85
CA LEU A 135 18.86 -2.99 -7.00
C LEU A 135 18.49 -3.48 -8.41
N ALA A 136 19.42 -4.15 -9.07
CA ALA A 136 19.16 -4.81 -10.36
C ALA A 136 18.29 -6.06 -10.14
N SER A 137 17.10 -5.89 -9.58
CA SER A 137 16.17 -6.95 -9.25
C SER A 137 14.79 -6.64 -9.82
N LYS A 138 14.22 -7.60 -10.55
CA LYS A 138 12.83 -7.49 -11.03
C LYS A 138 11.80 -7.47 -9.87
N LEU A 139 12.16 -7.96 -8.69
CA LEU A 139 11.30 -7.98 -7.49
C LEU A 139 11.55 -6.76 -6.59
N GLY A 140 11.49 -5.59 -7.12
CA GLY A 140 11.75 -4.31 -6.45
C GLY A 140 12.75 -3.48 -7.25
N PRO A 141 12.38 -3.07 -8.48
CA PRO A 141 13.30 -2.39 -9.41
C PRO A 141 13.73 -1.01 -8.90
N PHE A 142 13.02 -0.45 -7.94
CA PHE A 142 13.28 0.88 -7.37
C PHE A 142 13.81 0.82 -5.93
N VAL A 143 14.06 -0.37 -5.39
CA VAL A 143 14.57 -0.54 -4.02
C VAL A 143 16.05 -0.16 -3.96
N VAL A 144 16.41 0.68 -2.98
CA VAL A 144 17.75 1.20 -2.77
C VAL A 144 18.25 0.86 -1.37
N ASP A 145 19.51 0.47 -1.25
CA ASP A 145 20.19 0.38 0.04
C ASP A 145 20.52 1.78 0.55
N VAL A 146 20.29 2.03 1.84
CA VAL A 146 20.52 3.34 2.45
C VAL A 146 21.41 3.24 3.68
N ALA A 147 22.15 4.32 3.97
CA ALA A 147 22.76 4.56 5.27
C ALA A 147 21.77 5.37 6.14
N LEU A 148 21.80 5.16 7.44
CA LEU A 148 20.91 5.80 8.39
C LEU A 148 21.70 6.72 9.33
N GLU A 149 21.32 7.99 9.40
CA GLU A 149 21.86 8.99 10.32
C GLU A 149 20.77 9.33 11.34
N PRO A 150 20.96 9.07 12.66
CA PRO A 150 19.93 9.34 13.67
C PRO A 150 19.50 10.80 13.71
N ILE A 151 18.19 11.02 13.88
CA ILE A 151 17.57 12.33 14.11
C ILE A 151 16.95 12.34 15.51
N PRO A 152 17.11 13.41 16.32
CA PRO A 152 16.51 13.49 17.64
C PRO A 152 14.98 13.48 17.62
N GLY A 153 14.38 12.88 18.66
CA GLY A 153 12.94 12.82 18.90
C GLY A 153 12.27 11.69 18.11
N PRO A 154 11.30 11.00 18.72
CA PRO A 154 10.52 9.96 18.05
C PRO A 154 9.45 10.57 17.13
N LEU A 155 9.00 9.79 16.15
CA LEU A 155 7.76 10.04 15.43
C LEU A 155 6.57 9.73 16.34
N ALA A 156 5.49 10.49 16.25
CA ALA A 156 4.29 10.20 17.02
C ALA A 156 3.64 8.88 16.58
N PRO A 157 3.05 8.08 17.50
CA PRO A 157 2.42 6.81 17.16
C PRO A 157 1.33 6.94 16.09
N VAL A 158 0.55 8.01 16.11
CA VAL A 158 -0.50 8.27 15.11
C VAL A 158 0.08 8.48 13.71
N GLU A 159 1.22 9.17 13.59
CA GLU A 159 1.89 9.40 12.30
C GLU A 159 2.47 8.08 11.75
N LEU A 160 3.04 7.25 12.63
CA LEU A 160 3.54 5.92 12.27
C LEU A 160 2.40 4.99 11.83
N ALA A 161 1.29 4.98 12.57
CA ALA A 161 0.10 4.21 12.24
C ALA A 161 -0.49 4.64 10.88
N LEU A 162 -0.63 5.96 10.67
CA LEU A 162 -1.12 6.49 9.40
C LEU A 162 -0.21 6.09 8.23
N ALA A 163 1.11 6.13 8.40
CA ALA A 163 2.03 5.66 7.36
C ALA A 163 1.85 4.16 7.04
N LEU A 164 1.61 3.31 8.04
CA LEU A 164 1.29 1.89 7.87
C LEU A 164 -0.06 1.69 7.14
N ASP A 165 -1.05 2.51 7.48
CA ASP A 165 -2.37 2.48 6.85
C ASP A 165 -2.27 2.84 5.35
N LEU A 166 -1.58 3.93 5.01
CA LEU A 166 -1.39 4.36 3.62
C LEU A 166 -0.69 3.28 2.76
N VAL A 167 0.33 2.61 3.32
CA VAL A 167 0.98 1.46 2.66
C VAL A 167 -0.01 0.30 2.51
N SER A 168 -0.84 0.02 3.51
CA SER A 168 -1.84 -1.06 3.46
C SER A 168 -2.94 -0.78 2.42
N PHE A 169 -3.35 0.48 2.26
CA PHE A 169 -4.23 0.89 1.17
C PHE A 169 -3.57 0.75 -0.21
N THR A 170 -2.28 1.03 -0.34
CA THR A 170 -1.54 0.75 -1.58
C THR A 170 -1.60 -0.74 -1.90
N ILE A 171 -1.37 -1.62 -0.92
CA ILE A 171 -1.48 -3.09 -1.09
C ILE A 171 -2.90 -3.49 -1.47
N LEU A 172 -3.94 -2.90 -0.86
CA LEU A 172 -5.34 -3.13 -1.22
C LEU A 172 -5.59 -2.85 -2.71
N GLY A 173 -5.06 -1.75 -3.24
CA GLY A 173 -5.16 -1.43 -4.66
C GLY A 173 -4.54 -2.50 -5.57
N TYR A 174 -3.37 -3.00 -5.23
CA TYR A 174 -2.74 -4.13 -5.92
C TYR A 174 -3.61 -5.39 -5.89
N VAL A 175 -4.19 -5.70 -4.73
CA VAL A 175 -5.09 -6.87 -4.54
C VAL A 175 -6.33 -6.75 -5.40
N GLU A 176 -6.98 -5.58 -5.40
CA GLU A 176 -8.17 -5.29 -6.21
C GLU A 176 -7.89 -5.49 -7.71
N ARG A 177 -6.79 -4.95 -8.20
CA ARG A 177 -6.42 -5.06 -9.62
C ARG A 177 -6.05 -6.49 -10.00
N ALA A 178 -5.27 -7.20 -9.19
CA ALA A 178 -4.91 -8.60 -9.44
C ALA A 178 -6.15 -9.49 -9.50
N ARG A 179 -7.12 -9.30 -8.58
CA ARG A 179 -8.40 -10.01 -8.62
C ARG A 179 -9.20 -9.67 -9.88
N ALA A 180 -9.29 -8.39 -10.25
CA ALA A 180 -10.03 -7.96 -11.44
C ALA A 180 -9.46 -8.60 -12.72
N LEU A 181 -8.14 -8.58 -12.90
CA LEU A 181 -7.46 -9.25 -14.02
C LEU A 181 -7.73 -10.77 -14.01
N THR A 182 -7.75 -11.38 -12.82
CA THR A 182 -8.03 -12.82 -12.70
C THR A 182 -9.45 -13.16 -13.12
N VAL A 183 -10.44 -12.36 -12.68
CA VAL A 183 -11.85 -12.55 -13.10
C VAL A 183 -11.99 -12.40 -14.61
N GLU A 184 -11.40 -11.35 -15.20
CA GLU A 184 -11.39 -11.13 -16.64
C GLU A 184 -10.78 -12.33 -17.37
N HIS A 185 -9.61 -12.80 -16.93
CA HIS A 185 -8.93 -13.92 -17.55
C HIS A 185 -9.76 -15.20 -17.52
N VAL A 186 -10.31 -15.60 -16.37
CA VAL A 186 -11.06 -16.87 -16.27
C VAL A 186 -12.40 -16.84 -16.98
N THR A 187 -13.00 -15.66 -17.18
CA THR A 187 -14.26 -15.51 -17.91
C THR A 187 -14.08 -15.47 -19.43
N THR A 188 -12.89 -15.11 -19.89
CA THR A 188 -12.59 -15.01 -21.34
C THR A 188 -11.79 -16.20 -21.88
N ARG A 189 -10.92 -16.80 -21.06
CA ARG A 189 -10.07 -17.93 -21.47
C ARG A 189 -10.86 -19.22 -21.53
N ALA A 190 -10.93 -19.82 -22.73
CA ALA A 190 -11.54 -21.13 -22.93
C ALA A 190 -10.49 -22.23 -23.02
N GLN A 191 -10.71 -23.36 -22.34
CA GLN A 191 -9.97 -24.62 -22.45
C GLN A 191 -10.90 -25.78 -22.21
N PHE A 192 -10.61 -26.94 -22.83
CA PHE A 192 -11.44 -28.16 -22.73
C PHE A 192 -12.91 -27.96 -23.10
N GLY A 193 -13.18 -27.04 -24.05
CA GLY A 193 -14.53 -26.81 -24.59
C GLY A 193 -15.40 -25.82 -23.79
N GLN A 194 -14.88 -25.21 -22.73
CA GLN A 194 -15.61 -24.27 -21.90
C GLN A 194 -14.69 -23.18 -21.35
N THR A 195 -15.25 -22.09 -20.77
CA THR A 195 -14.43 -21.06 -20.11
C THR A 195 -13.85 -21.59 -18.79
N LEU A 196 -12.71 -21.03 -18.35
CA LEU A 196 -12.11 -21.44 -17.06
C LEU A 196 -13.08 -21.20 -15.90
N SER A 197 -13.91 -20.17 -15.98
CA SER A 197 -14.92 -19.84 -14.98
C SER A 197 -16.03 -20.89 -14.80
N GLU A 198 -16.19 -21.82 -15.75
CA GLU A 198 -17.17 -22.90 -15.65
C GLU A 198 -16.67 -24.07 -14.78
N PHE A 199 -15.36 -24.17 -14.53
CA PHE A 199 -14.82 -25.17 -13.62
C PHE A 199 -15.10 -24.81 -12.16
N GLN A 200 -15.67 -25.74 -11.40
CA GLN A 200 -16.05 -25.53 -10.01
C GLN A 200 -14.85 -25.10 -9.12
N SER A 201 -13.68 -25.73 -9.32
CA SER A 201 -12.47 -25.41 -8.58
C SER A 201 -11.97 -23.97 -8.84
N VAL A 202 -12.13 -23.46 -10.07
CA VAL A 202 -11.80 -22.07 -10.43
C VAL A 202 -12.78 -21.11 -9.76
N ARG A 203 -14.07 -21.40 -9.82
CA ARG A 203 -15.11 -20.56 -9.15
C ARG A 203 -14.88 -20.43 -7.66
N PHE A 204 -14.51 -21.52 -6.99
CA PHE A 204 -14.20 -21.46 -5.56
C PHE A 204 -12.99 -20.60 -5.27
N GLN A 205 -11.89 -20.74 -5.99
CA GLN A 205 -10.70 -19.89 -5.81
C GLN A 205 -11.02 -18.41 -6.06
N VAL A 206 -11.80 -18.08 -7.09
CA VAL A 206 -12.22 -16.70 -7.36
C VAL A 206 -13.15 -16.16 -6.25
N ALA A 207 -14.03 -17.00 -5.70
CA ALA A 207 -14.88 -16.62 -4.58
C ALA A 207 -14.05 -16.34 -3.32
N ASP A 208 -13.10 -17.22 -2.99
CA ASP A 208 -12.23 -17.08 -1.83
C ASP A 208 -11.42 -15.79 -1.88
N VAL A 209 -10.75 -15.49 -2.99
CA VAL A 209 -9.99 -14.24 -3.14
C VAL A 209 -10.89 -13.00 -3.14
N SER A 210 -12.14 -13.11 -3.61
CA SER A 210 -13.11 -12.01 -3.54
C SER A 210 -13.58 -11.73 -2.12
N VAL A 211 -13.68 -12.76 -1.27
CA VAL A 211 -13.98 -12.61 0.16
C VAL A 211 -12.81 -11.94 0.87
N LEU A 212 -11.57 -12.37 0.60
CA LEU A 212 -10.36 -11.77 1.17
C LEU A 212 -10.25 -10.27 0.80
N GLU A 213 -10.42 -9.94 -0.48
CA GLU A 213 -10.36 -8.55 -0.94
C GLU A 213 -11.41 -7.66 -0.26
N ARG A 214 -12.66 -8.14 -0.18
CA ARG A 214 -13.74 -7.39 0.47
C ARG A 214 -13.49 -7.24 1.97
N GLY A 215 -13.07 -8.30 2.64
CA GLY A 215 -12.72 -8.26 4.07
C GLY A 215 -11.61 -7.24 4.35
N LEU A 216 -10.55 -7.26 3.53
CA LEU A 216 -9.46 -6.28 3.64
C LEU A 216 -9.97 -4.85 3.42
N ARG A 217 -10.82 -4.60 2.42
CA ARG A 217 -11.39 -3.28 2.14
C ARG A 217 -12.20 -2.73 3.31
N GLU A 218 -13.07 -3.55 3.91
CA GLU A 218 -13.87 -3.11 5.05
C GLU A 218 -13.01 -2.85 6.30
N LEU A 219 -12.00 -3.70 6.54
CA LEU A 219 -11.05 -3.46 7.62
C LEU A 219 -10.25 -2.17 7.39
N ALA A 220 -9.77 -1.93 6.17
CA ALA A 220 -9.04 -0.72 5.82
C ALA A 220 -9.87 0.55 6.05
N ARG A 221 -11.13 0.56 5.60
CA ARG A 221 -12.06 1.68 5.84
C ARG A 221 -12.32 1.91 7.31
N PHE A 222 -12.53 0.84 8.07
CA PHE A 222 -12.70 0.93 9.51
C PHE A 222 -11.46 1.56 10.16
N THR A 223 -10.26 1.05 9.87
CA THR A 223 -9.01 1.51 10.48
C THR A 223 -8.76 2.99 10.17
N ILE A 224 -8.81 3.39 8.89
CA ILE A 224 -8.53 4.79 8.51
C ILE A 224 -9.54 5.78 9.08
N SER A 225 -10.81 5.39 9.24
CA SER A 225 -11.83 6.26 9.82
C SER A 225 -11.59 6.59 11.30
N ARG A 226 -10.73 5.83 11.97
CA ARG A 226 -10.42 5.96 13.40
C ARG A 226 -9.03 6.53 13.67
N VAL A 227 -8.13 6.54 12.68
CA VAL A 227 -6.69 6.80 12.87
C VAL A 227 -6.40 8.10 13.64
N LEU A 228 -7.19 9.15 13.45
CA LEU A 228 -7.03 10.44 14.15
C LEU A 228 -7.95 10.61 15.38
N THR A 229 -8.72 9.59 15.76
CA THR A 229 -9.75 9.72 16.81
C THR A 229 -9.57 8.77 17.99
N VAL A 230 -8.68 7.79 17.88
CA VAL A 230 -8.38 6.81 18.94
C VAL A 230 -7.04 7.11 19.61
N GLY A 231 -6.80 6.51 20.78
CA GLY A 231 -5.53 6.68 21.51
C GLY A 231 -4.36 5.97 20.84
N ASP A 232 -3.14 6.40 21.16
CA ASP A 232 -1.87 5.96 20.57
C ASP A 232 -1.70 4.43 20.53
N ARG A 233 -2.15 3.71 21.56
CA ARG A 233 -2.05 2.25 21.61
C ARG A 233 -3.02 1.56 20.64
N GLU A 234 -4.25 2.03 20.60
CA GLU A 234 -5.29 1.46 19.75
C GLU A 234 -4.96 1.73 18.29
N VAL A 235 -4.51 2.93 17.96
CA VAL A 235 -4.17 3.30 16.59
C VAL A 235 -3.06 2.42 16.02
N MET A 236 -2.04 2.12 16.81
CA MET A 236 -0.95 1.22 16.39
C MET A 236 -1.43 -0.23 16.23
N ALA A 237 -2.26 -0.73 17.16
CA ALA A 237 -2.81 -2.09 17.06
C ALA A 237 -3.72 -2.23 15.83
N ASP A 238 -4.58 -1.25 15.58
CA ASP A 238 -5.47 -1.21 14.42
C ASP A 238 -4.64 -1.20 13.09
N ALA A 239 -3.62 -0.35 12.99
CA ALA A 239 -2.76 -0.25 11.80
C ALA A 239 -1.94 -1.53 11.57
N LEU A 240 -1.40 -2.14 12.63
CA LEU A 240 -0.67 -3.41 12.53
C LEU A 240 -1.61 -4.56 12.14
N ALA A 241 -2.85 -4.60 12.66
CA ALA A 241 -3.85 -5.59 12.28
C ALA A 241 -4.26 -5.45 10.80
N LEU A 242 -4.49 -4.22 10.33
CA LEU A 242 -4.74 -3.94 8.92
C LEU A 242 -3.58 -4.39 8.05
N ARG A 243 -2.34 -4.09 8.47
CA ARG A 243 -1.16 -4.50 7.70
C ARG A 243 -1.01 -6.02 7.62
N VAL A 244 -1.23 -6.77 8.73
CA VAL A 244 -1.23 -8.24 8.72
C VAL A 244 -2.25 -8.76 7.71
N ALA A 245 -3.49 -8.26 7.77
CA ALA A 245 -4.54 -8.65 6.83
C ALA A 245 -4.20 -8.33 5.37
N ALA A 246 -3.56 -7.17 5.11
CA ALA A 246 -3.13 -6.77 3.77
C ALA A 246 -2.02 -7.70 3.22
N LEU A 247 -1.05 -8.07 4.06
CA LEU A 247 0.03 -8.99 3.68
C LEU A 247 -0.48 -10.40 3.38
N GLU A 248 -1.40 -10.92 4.20
CA GLU A 248 -2.04 -12.22 3.99
C GLU A 248 -2.90 -12.24 2.73
N ALA A 249 -3.77 -11.24 2.58
CA ALA A 249 -4.65 -11.13 1.41
C ALA A 249 -3.84 -11.01 0.12
N ALA A 250 -2.81 -10.15 0.08
CA ALA A 250 -1.97 -10.00 -1.11
C ALA A 250 -1.23 -11.31 -1.44
N THR A 251 -0.66 -11.99 -0.45
CA THR A 251 0.03 -13.27 -0.67
C THR A 251 -0.90 -14.29 -1.32
N GLU A 252 -2.11 -14.45 -0.81
CA GLU A 252 -3.06 -15.42 -1.32
C GLU A 252 -3.65 -15.01 -2.68
N VAL A 253 -4.04 -13.73 -2.84
CA VAL A 253 -4.61 -13.23 -4.10
C VAL A 253 -3.60 -13.36 -5.25
N PHE A 254 -2.34 -12.97 -5.05
CA PHE A 254 -1.32 -13.13 -6.09
C PHE A 254 -0.99 -14.60 -6.37
N ARG A 255 -0.98 -15.46 -5.35
CA ARG A 255 -0.81 -16.91 -5.53
C ARG A 255 -1.91 -17.49 -6.44
N VAL A 256 -3.17 -17.17 -6.17
CA VAL A 256 -4.31 -17.63 -6.96
C VAL A 256 -4.31 -17.00 -8.36
N ALA A 257 -4.02 -15.70 -8.46
CA ALA A 257 -3.95 -15.01 -9.74
C ALA A 257 -2.91 -15.65 -10.67
N HIS A 258 -1.69 -15.90 -10.19
CA HIS A 258 -0.66 -16.58 -10.98
C HIS A 258 -1.05 -18.03 -11.33
N GLN A 259 -1.66 -18.76 -10.39
CA GLN A 259 -2.14 -20.12 -10.65
C GLN A 259 -3.17 -20.15 -11.79
N LEU A 260 -4.12 -19.22 -11.79
CA LEU A 260 -5.22 -19.22 -12.78
C LEU A 260 -4.80 -18.64 -14.13
N HIS A 261 -3.84 -17.71 -14.17
CA HIS A 261 -3.27 -17.21 -15.43
C HIS A 261 -2.27 -18.20 -16.06
N GLY A 262 -1.61 -19.03 -15.25
CA GLY A 262 -0.53 -19.89 -15.71
C GLY A 262 0.67 -19.08 -16.24
N ALA A 263 1.31 -19.54 -17.32
CA ALA A 263 2.54 -18.93 -17.83
C ALA A 263 2.39 -17.45 -18.23
N ILE A 264 1.22 -17.04 -18.74
CA ILE A 264 1.00 -15.66 -19.19
C ILE A 264 1.10 -14.66 -18.03
N GLY A 265 0.72 -15.05 -16.81
CA GLY A 265 0.81 -14.19 -15.64
C GLY A 265 2.24 -13.83 -15.24
N PHE A 266 3.24 -14.52 -15.76
CA PHE A 266 4.67 -14.25 -15.55
C PHE A 266 5.34 -13.51 -16.71
N CYS A 267 4.63 -13.31 -17.82
CA CYS A 267 5.16 -12.58 -18.97
C CYS A 267 5.20 -11.08 -18.70
N ASP A 268 6.27 -10.42 -19.13
CA ASP A 268 6.46 -8.97 -18.92
C ASP A 268 5.38 -8.12 -19.60
N GLU A 269 4.74 -8.65 -20.63
CA GLU A 269 3.63 -8.02 -21.37
C GLU A 269 2.30 -8.03 -20.61
N HIS A 270 2.15 -8.90 -19.60
CA HIS A 270 0.91 -9.01 -18.85
C HIS A 270 0.96 -8.16 -17.58
N ASP A 271 -0.10 -7.38 -17.31
CA ASP A 271 -0.16 -6.46 -16.17
C ASP A 271 0.04 -7.16 -14.82
N LEU A 272 -0.44 -8.40 -14.66
CA LEU A 272 -0.25 -9.16 -13.44
C LEU A 272 1.23 -9.33 -13.07
N SER A 273 2.11 -9.49 -14.06
CA SER A 273 3.57 -9.60 -13.84
C SER A 273 4.13 -8.31 -13.24
N ILE A 274 3.72 -7.15 -13.76
CA ILE A 274 4.14 -5.85 -13.22
C ILE A 274 3.62 -5.66 -11.79
N LEU A 275 2.32 -5.85 -11.58
CA LEU A 275 1.70 -5.75 -10.25
C LEU A 275 2.41 -6.65 -9.25
N SER A 276 2.68 -7.90 -9.62
CA SER A 276 3.35 -8.88 -8.77
C SER A 276 4.76 -8.48 -8.39
N ARG A 277 5.52 -7.82 -9.28
CA ARG A 277 6.87 -7.35 -9.00
C ARG A 277 6.87 -6.12 -8.09
N HIS A 278 5.99 -5.16 -8.36
CA HIS A 278 5.94 -3.90 -7.65
C HIS A 278 5.27 -3.98 -6.28
N VAL A 279 4.44 -4.98 -6.02
CA VAL A 279 3.93 -5.22 -4.67
C VAL A 279 4.98 -5.84 -3.74
N GLN A 280 6.04 -6.50 -4.25
CA GLN A 280 7.02 -7.20 -3.41
C GLN A 280 7.75 -6.34 -2.38
N PRO A 281 8.20 -5.11 -2.69
CA PRO A 281 8.74 -4.21 -1.67
C PRO A 281 7.72 -3.93 -0.56
N GLN A 282 6.46 -3.70 -0.91
CA GLN A 282 5.38 -3.41 0.03
C GLN A 282 5.09 -4.59 0.97
N LEU A 283 5.30 -5.83 0.51
CA LEU A 283 5.11 -7.04 1.32
C LEU A 283 6.29 -7.34 2.26
N ARG A 284 7.47 -6.78 1.98
CA ARG A 284 8.72 -7.09 2.70
C ARG A 284 9.21 -5.96 3.59
N LEU A 285 8.90 -4.72 3.22
CA LEU A 285 9.31 -3.52 3.94
C LEU A 285 8.11 -2.90 4.69
N PRO A 286 8.31 -2.38 5.89
CA PRO A 286 9.52 -2.45 6.72
C PRO A 286 9.79 -3.84 7.28
N LEU A 287 8.72 -4.61 7.50
CA LEU A 287 8.71 -5.97 8.04
C LEU A 287 7.74 -6.83 7.23
N ALA A 288 8.16 -8.06 6.95
CA ALA A 288 7.29 -9.07 6.37
C ALA A 288 6.21 -9.52 7.40
N LEU A 289 5.34 -10.43 7.00
CA LEU A 289 4.20 -10.90 7.79
C LEU A 289 4.60 -11.33 9.22
N GLU A 290 5.65 -12.15 9.37
CA GLU A 290 6.09 -12.64 10.67
C GLU A 290 6.48 -11.51 11.63
N GLY A 291 7.32 -10.56 11.18
CA GLY A 291 7.73 -9.43 12.02
C GLY A 291 6.59 -8.47 12.33
N THR A 292 5.66 -8.26 11.38
CA THR A 292 4.47 -7.44 11.61
C THR A 292 3.53 -8.09 12.62
N THR A 293 3.33 -9.41 12.53
CA THR A 293 2.51 -10.18 13.47
C THR A 293 3.10 -10.14 14.88
N GLN A 294 4.43 -10.25 15.01
CA GLN A 294 5.08 -10.14 16.33
C GLN A 294 4.84 -8.77 16.95
N LEU A 295 5.00 -7.67 16.19
CA LEU A 295 4.70 -6.32 16.70
C LEU A 295 3.24 -6.17 17.12
N LEU A 296 2.30 -6.75 16.37
CA LEU A 296 0.88 -6.74 16.74
C LEU A 296 0.65 -7.47 18.05
N VAL A 297 1.22 -8.67 18.21
CA VAL A 297 1.12 -9.45 19.46
C VAL A 297 1.69 -8.68 20.64
N ASP A 298 2.86 -8.07 20.48
CA ASP A 298 3.51 -7.26 21.52
C ASP A 298 2.63 -6.05 21.91
N SER A 299 2.07 -5.35 20.94
CA SER A 299 1.19 -4.19 21.17
C SER A 299 -0.10 -4.54 21.92
N ILE A 300 -0.66 -5.74 21.69
CA ILE A 300 -1.87 -6.23 22.36
C ILE A 300 -1.56 -6.73 23.77
N THR A 301 -0.41 -7.41 23.97
CA THR A 301 -0.06 -7.98 25.28
C THR A 301 0.37 -6.96 26.31
N GLU A 302 0.89 -5.83 25.90
CA GLU A 302 1.33 -4.73 26.80
C GLU A 302 0.15 -3.94 27.40
N ALA A 303 -1.06 -4.07 26.86
CA ALA A 303 -2.25 -3.40 27.37
C ALA A 303 -3.49 -4.28 27.21
N PRO A 304 -4.45 -4.21 28.16
CA PRO A 304 -5.75 -4.84 27.98
C PRO A 304 -6.38 -4.28 26.69
N PHE A 305 -6.95 -5.18 25.89
CA PHE A 305 -7.63 -4.86 24.66
C PHE A 305 -9.00 -4.22 24.98
N ASP A 306 -9.00 -2.96 25.38
CA ASP A 306 -10.20 -2.14 25.61
C ASP A 306 -10.78 -1.65 24.29
N SER A 307 -10.92 -2.57 23.34
CA SER A 307 -11.31 -2.22 21.99
C SER A 307 -12.82 -2.19 21.81
N LEU A 308 -13.22 -2.17 20.58
CA LEU A 308 -14.55 -2.19 19.94
C LEU A 308 -15.73 -2.81 20.73
N PHE A 309 -15.45 -3.68 21.72
CA PHE A 309 -16.46 -4.40 22.49
C PHE A 309 -16.43 -4.06 23.98
N SER A 310 -15.51 -3.24 24.46
CA SER A 310 -15.62 -2.66 25.77
C SER A 310 -16.78 -1.66 25.71
N ALA A 311 -17.93 -2.06 26.27
CA ALA A 311 -19.00 -1.11 26.54
C ALA A 311 -18.35 0.08 27.26
N ALA A 312 -18.59 1.30 26.76
CA ALA A 312 -18.20 2.52 27.42
C ALA A 312 -18.53 2.36 28.91
N ALA A 313 -17.52 2.17 29.74
CA ALA A 313 -17.71 2.10 31.17
C ALA A 313 -18.09 3.50 31.62
N GLY A 314 -19.40 3.70 31.74
CA GLY A 314 -20.01 4.73 32.56
C GLY A 314 -19.84 6.17 32.09
N ALA A 315 -20.85 6.69 31.45
CA ALA A 315 -21.21 8.08 31.67
C ALA A 315 -21.85 8.26 33.04
#